data_83f1a4ac58c433cad9c985cc17c53367
#
_entry.id   83f1a4ac58c433cad9c985cc17c53367
#
_cell.length_a   1.000
_cell.length_b   1.000
_cell.length_c   1.000
_cell.angle_alpha   90.00
_cell.angle_beta   90.00
_cell.angle_gamma   90.00
#
_symmetry.space_group_name_H-M   'P 1'
#
loop_
_entity.id
_entity.type
_entity.pdbx_description
1 polymer ?
#
loop_
_entity_poly.entity_id
_entity_poly.type
_entity_poly.pdbx_seq_one_letter_code
_entity_poly.pdbx_strand_id
1 'polypeptide(L)'
;MKKVVIIGASSGMGMEVAKLFLEQGCLLGVAARREDRLQALKQMAPDRVEVATIDVNSQDAPARLRDLIDRLGGMDLFFYSSGIGKQNRNLIPDIELNTVNTNGMGFTRMIGEAYRYFAERGEGHIAAITSIAGTKGLGPAPSYSATKAMQNVYLQALEQQANARGLKIRITDIRPGFVDTDLLKGDFHYPMMLKPEKVARQIVRAIKAKRHIKVIDWRYSVLTALWRRLPRPLWRHLKL
;
A
#
# COMPACT_ATOMS: atom_id res chain seq x y z
N MET A 1 5.02 -19.12 -14.00
CA MET A 1 4.17 -17.90 -13.95
C MET A 1 4.35 -17.24 -12.60
N LYS A 2 4.50 -15.90 -12.54
CA LYS A 2 4.69 -15.20 -11.26
C LYS A 2 3.37 -15.13 -10.48
N LYS A 3 3.40 -15.42 -9.19
CA LYS A 3 2.25 -15.42 -8.28
C LYS A 3 2.25 -14.14 -7.45
N VAL A 4 1.21 -13.32 -7.62
CA VAL A 4 1.10 -12.00 -6.98
C VAL A 4 -0.13 -11.96 -6.10
N VAL A 5 0.03 -11.66 -4.83
CA VAL A 5 -1.09 -11.43 -3.90
C VAL A 5 -1.27 -9.93 -3.68
N ILE A 6 -2.49 -9.43 -3.86
CA ILE A 6 -2.82 -8.00 -3.79
C ILE A 6 -3.91 -7.76 -2.74
N ILE A 7 -3.59 -7.03 -1.69
CA ILE A 7 -4.55 -6.56 -0.70
C ILE A 7 -5.01 -5.15 -1.06
N GLY A 8 -6.33 -4.94 -1.11
CA GLY A 8 -6.93 -3.67 -1.56
C GLY A 8 -7.15 -3.60 -3.06
N ALA A 9 -7.45 -4.74 -3.71
CA ALA A 9 -7.62 -4.86 -5.16
C ALA A 9 -9.00 -4.40 -5.69
N SER A 10 -9.94 -4.01 -4.82
CA SER A 10 -11.33 -3.72 -5.24
C SER A 10 -11.55 -2.34 -5.88
N SER A 11 -10.56 -1.45 -5.86
CA SER A 11 -10.65 -0.11 -6.48
C SER A 11 -9.30 0.59 -6.58
N GLY A 12 -9.28 1.74 -7.26
CA GLY A 12 -8.14 2.65 -7.31
C GLY A 12 -6.85 1.99 -7.77
N MET A 13 -5.73 2.36 -7.13
CA MET A 13 -4.41 1.89 -7.52
C MET A 13 -4.24 0.37 -7.45
N GLY A 14 -4.86 -0.29 -6.45
CA GLY A 14 -4.78 -1.75 -6.29
C GLY A 14 -5.42 -2.49 -7.45
N MET A 15 -6.59 -2.06 -7.89
CA MET A 15 -7.29 -2.63 -9.05
C MET A 15 -6.50 -2.42 -10.35
N GLU A 16 -5.98 -1.20 -10.58
CA GLU A 16 -5.21 -0.92 -11.80
C GLU A 16 -3.89 -1.69 -11.85
N VAL A 17 -3.23 -1.89 -10.71
CA VAL A 17 -2.05 -2.76 -10.61
C VAL A 17 -2.40 -4.23 -10.87
N ALA A 18 -3.56 -4.71 -10.38
CA ALA A 18 -4.03 -6.07 -10.64
C ALA A 18 -4.23 -6.30 -12.15
N LYS A 19 -4.92 -5.39 -12.84
CA LYS A 19 -5.11 -5.46 -14.30
C LYS A 19 -3.78 -5.57 -15.05
N LEU A 20 -2.80 -4.70 -14.71
CA LEU A 20 -1.49 -4.71 -15.34
C LEU A 20 -0.71 -6.01 -15.10
N PHE A 21 -0.85 -6.66 -13.94
CA PHE A 21 -0.24 -7.96 -13.70
C PHE A 21 -0.97 -9.10 -14.46
N LEU A 22 -2.30 -9.02 -14.61
CA LEU A 22 -3.05 -9.95 -15.47
C LEU A 22 -2.62 -9.86 -16.93
N GLU A 23 -2.47 -8.65 -17.48
CA GLU A 23 -1.94 -8.42 -18.84
C GLU A 23 -0.55 -9.03 -19.04
N GLN A 24 0.25 -9.12 -17.98
CA GLN A 24 1.58 -9.72 -17.98
C GLN A 24 1.60 -11.24 -17.76
N GLY A 25 0.43 -11.89 -17.71
CA GLY A 25 0.32 -13.33 -17.56
C GLY A 25 0.58 -13.84 -16.13
N CYS A 26 0.49 -12.98 -15.09
CA CYS A 26 0.64 -13.42 -13.70
C CYS A 26 -0.60 -14.18 -13.20
N LEU A 27 -0.39 -15.05 -12.20
CA LEU A 27 -1.45 -15.58 -11.35
C LEU A 27 -1.69 -14.60 -10.20
N LEU A 28 -2.94 -14.27 -9.91
CA LEU A 28 -3.31 -13.30 -8.89
C LEU A 28 -4.14 -13.90 -7.77
N GLY A 29 -3.73 -13.64 -6.52
CA GLY A 29 -4.60 -13.69 -5.36
C GLY A 29 -5.06 -12.27 -5.02
N VAL A 30 -6.35 -11.95 -5.18
CA VAL A 30 -6.86 -10.60 -4.93
C VAL A 30 -7.77 -10.57 -3.72
N ALA A 31 -7.56 -9.59 -2.84
CA ALA A 31 -8.32 -9.49 -1.61
C ALA A 31 -8.75 -8.05 -1.29
N ALA A 32 -9.97 -7.92 -0.78
CA ALA A 32 -10.57 -6.70 -0.25
C ALA A 32 -11.87 -7.03 0.50
N ARG A 33 -12.54 -6.02 1.07
CA ARG A 33 -13.85 -6.18 1.72
C ARG A 33 -15.02 -6.32 0.72
N ARG A 34 -14.91 -5.71 -0.48
CA ARG A 34 -15.97 -5.69 -1.50
C ARG A 34 -15.74 -6.84 -2.48
N GLU A 35 -16.43 -7.93 -2.24
CA GLU A 35 -16.27 -9.15 -3.02
C GLU A 35 -16.77 -8.99 -4.46
N ASP A 36 -17.90 -8.30 -4.67
CA ASP A 36 -18.47 -7.99 -5.98
C ASP A 36 -17.44 -7.42 -6.95
N ARG A 37 -16.63 -6.48 -6.46
CA ARG A 37 -15.56 -5.85 -7.24
C ARG A 37 -14.37 -6.76 -7.53
N LEU A 38 -14.09 -7.70 -6.64
CA LEU A 38 -13.05 -8.70 -6.86
C LEU A 38 -13.49 -9.75 -7.88
N GLN A 39 -14.78 -10.11 -7.88
CA GLN A 39 -15.35 -11.03 -8.87
C GLN A 39 -15.25 -10.45 -10.30
N ALA A 40 -15.33 -9.14 -10.48
CA ALA A 40 -15.09 -8.51 -11.77
C ALA A 40 -13.65 -8.74 -12.29
N LEU A 41 -12.65 -8.74 -11.40
CA LEU A 41 -11.27 -9.13 -11.77
C LEU A 41 -11.17 -10.62 -12.11
N LYS A 42 -11.86 -11.49 -11.38
CA LYS A 42 -11.90 -12.92 -11.67
C LYS A 42 -12.52 -13.21 -13.03
N GLN A 43 -13.59 -12.52 -13.39
CA GLN A 43 -14.24 -12.66 -14.71
C GLN A 43 -13.31 -12.28 -15.87
N MET A 44 -12.34 -11.39 -15.68
CA MET A 44 -11.35 -11.04 -16.71
C MET A 44 -10.38 -12.21 -17.02
N ALA A 45 -10.12 -13.08 -16.04
CA ALA A 45 -9.21 -14.22 -16.18
C ALA A 45 -9.55 -15.31 -15.13
N PRO A 46 -10.63 -16.09 -15.34
CA PRO A 46 -11.17 -17.03 -14.34
C PRO A 46 -10.14 -18.03 -13.81
N ASP A 47 -9.29 -18.54 -14.68
CA ASP A 47 -8.27 -19.55 -14.34
C ASP A 47 -6.99 -18.97 -13.72
N ARG A 48 -6.88 -17.63 -13.65
CA ARG A 48 -5.66 -16.95 -13.18
C ARG A 48 -5.89 -16.06 -11.97
N VAL A 49 -7.11 -15.95 -11.47
CA VAL A 49 -7.45 -15.10 -10.33
C VAL A 49 -8.13 -15.89 -9.22
N GLU A 50 -7.52 -15.91 -8.05
CA GLU A 50 -8.15 -16.35 -6.80
C GLU A 50 -8.64 -15.14 -6.01
N VAL A 51 -9.83 -15.25 -5.43
CA VAL A 51 -10.50 -14.16 -4.69
C VAL A 51 -10.64 -14.52 -3.22
N ALA A 52 -10.38 -13.54 -2.34
CA ALA A 52 -10.68 -13.66 -0.92
C ALA A 52 -11.29 -12.37 -0.36
N THR A 53 -12.36 -12.49 0.41
CA THR A 53 -12.90 -11.36 1.19
C THR A 53 -12.09 -11.22 2.46
N ILE A 54 -11.27 -10.16 2.55
CA ILE A 54 -10.41 -9.89 3.70
C ILE A 54 -10.65 -8.45 4.19
N ASP A 55 -11.05 -8.31 5.45
CA ASP A 55 -10.94 -7.05 6.19
C ASP A 55 -9.62 -7.06 6.97
N VAL A 56 -8.72 -6.14 6.65
CA VAL A 56 -7.41 -6.04 7.31
C VAL A 56 -7.50 -5.75 8.81
N ASN A 57 -8.65 -5.26 9.28
CA ASN A 57 -8.92 -5.00 10.69
C ASN A 57 -9.33 -6.27 11.46
N SER A 58 -9.79 -7.30 10.77
CA SER A 58 -10.21 -8.56 11.40
C SER A 58 -9.01 -9.34 11.95
N GLN A 59 -9.23 -10.04 13.06
CA GLN A 59 -8.20 -10.89 13.67
C GLN A 59 -7.86 -12.11 12.81
N ASP A 60 -8.79 -12.61 12.00
CA ASP A 60 -8.62 -13.75 11.10
C ASP A 60 -7.97 -13.38 9.75
N ALA A 61 -7.71 -12.08 9.50
CA ALA A 61 -7.11 -11.62 8.24
C ALA A 61 -5.80 -12.33 7.86
N PRO A 62 -4.86 -12.62 8.80
CA PRO A 62 -3.65 -13.40 8.48
C PRO A 62 -3.96 -14.82 8.02
N ALA A 63 -4.90 -15.51 8.67
CA ALA A 63 -5.30 -16.86 8.28
C ALA A 63 -5.95 -16.89 6.90
N ARG A 64 -6.82 -15.93 6.60
CA ARG A 64 -7.41 -15.76 5.26
C ARG A 64 -6.37 -15.44 4.19
N LEU A 65 -5.32 -14.68 4.54
CA LEU A 65 -4.20 -14.45 3.63
C LEU A 65 -3.45 -15.74 3.33
N ARG A 66 -3.17 -16.58 4.34
CA ARG A 66 -2.52 -17.89 4.14
C ARG A 66 -3.36 -18.79 3.25
N ASP A 67 -4.66 -18.92 3.50
CA ASP A 67 -5.58 -19.67 2.65
C ASP A 67 -5.56 -19.20 1.19
N LEU A 68 -5.58 -17.88 0.97
CA LEU A 68 -5.48 -17.32 -0.39
C LEU A 68 -4.14 -17.68 -1.06
N ILE A 69 -3.04 -17.63 -0.33
CA ILE A 69 -1.72 -18.02 -0.83
C ILE A 69 -1.69 -19.50 -1.19
N ASP A 70 -2.28 -20.36 -0.36
CA ASP A 70 -2.32 -21.80 -0.57
C ASP A 70 -3.17 -22.16 -1.79
N ARG A 71 -4.35 -21.55 -1.95
CA ARG A 71 -5.20 -21.72 -3.15
C ARG A 71 -4.51 -21.23 -4.44
N LEU A 72 -3.70 -20.18 -4.35
CA LEU A 72 -2.87 -19.69 -5.47
C LEU A 72 -1.67 -20.61 -5.75
N GLY A 73 -1.37 -21.54 -4.83
CA GLY A 73 -0.22 -22.44 -4.89
C GLY A 73 1.11 -21.75 -4.53
N GLY A 74 1.08 -20.66 -3.78
CA GLY A 74 2.22 -19.89 -3.30
C GLY A 74 2.20 -18.41 -3.66
N MET A 75 3.23 -17.67 -3.25
CA MET A 75 3.33 -16.22 -3.48
C MET A 75 4.80 -15.82 -3.75
N ASP A 76 5.02 -15.00 -4.79
CA ASP A 76 6.34 -14.42 -5.13
C ASP A 76 6.39 -12.92 -4.84
N LEU A 77 5.23 -12.26 -4.90
CA LEU A 77 5.06 -10.83 -4.63
C LEU A 77 3.82 -10.61 -3.78
N PHE A 78 3.98 -9.93 -2.66
CA PHE A 78 2.90 -9.36 -1.88
C PHE A 78 2.78 -7.87 -2.16
N PHE A 79 1.64 -7.42 -2.66
CA PHE A 79 1.36 -6.00 -2.90
C PHE A 79 0.24 -5.50 -1.99
N TYR A 80 0.59 -4.57 -1.11
CA TYR A 80 -0.35 -3.98 -0.16
C TYR A 80 -0.80 -2.60 -0.64
N SER A 81 -2.09 -2.46 -0.94
CA SER A 81 -2.74 -1.22 -1.41
C SER A 81 -3.93 -0.79 -0.53
N SER A 82 -4.21 -1.51 0.56
CA SER A 82 -5.30 -1.14 1.45
C SER A 82 -4.92 0.04 2.35
N GLY A 83 -5.85 0.94 2.55
CA GLY A 83 -5.68 2.08 3.45
C GLY A 83 -6.84 3.06 3.33
N ILE A 84 -6.99 3.87 4.33
CA ILE A 84 -7.98 4.95 4.38
C ILE A 84 -7.29 6.27 4.70
N GLY A 85 -7.94 7.37 4.36
CA GLY A 85 -7.48 8.71 4.69
C GLY A 85 -8.63 9.71 4.57
N LYS A 86 -8.75 10.57 5.56
CA LYS A 86 -9.71 11.67 5.58
C LYS A 86 -9.07 12.86 6.26
N GLN A 87 -9.37 14.07 5.79
CA GLN A 87 -9.04 15.27 6.54
C GLN A 87 -9.86 15.30 7.83
N ASN A 88 -9.23 15.70 8.94
CA ASN A 88 -9.88 15.74 10.24
C ASN A 88 -9.33 16.88 11.10
N ARG A 89 -9.60 18.12 10.66
CA ARG A 89 -9.15 19.35 11.36
C ARG A 89 -9.74 19.48 12.76
N ASN A 90 -10.89 18.87 13.00
CA ASN A 90 -11.63 18.92 14.29
C ASN A 90 -11.29 17.73 15.21
N LEU A 91 -10.36 16.86 14.82
CA LEU A 91 -9.90 15.69 15.58
C LEU A 91 -11.07 14.78 16.04
N ILE A 92 -12.05 14.56 15.16
CA ILE A 92 -13.17 13.65 15.43
C ILE A 92 -12.61 12.27 15.77
N PRO A 93 -12.84 11.73 16.97
CA PRO A 93 -12.16 10.52 17.47
C PRO A 93 -12.32 9.31 16.54
N ASP A 94 -13.52 9.05 16.04
CA ASP A 94 -13.80 7.91 15.17
C ASP A 94 -12.96 7.94 13.87
N ILE A 95 -12.73 9.13 13.30
CA ILE A 95 -11.89 9.28 12.10
C ILE A 95 -10.43 8.98 12.43
N GLU A 96 -9.91 9.50 13.55
CA GLU A 96 -8.53 9.27 13.99
C GLU A 96 -8.30 7.79 14.29
N LEU A 97 -9.15 7.20 15.16
CA LEU A 97 -8.99 5.81 15.59
C LEU A 97 -9.20 4.82 14.45
N ASN A 98 -10.19 5.02 13.58
CA ASN A 98 -10.38 4.17 12.40
C ASN A 98 -9.19 4.24 11.44
N THR A 99 -8.59 5.43 11.27
CA THR A 99 -7.38 5.62 10.46
C THR A 99 -6.19 4.86 11.06
N VAL A 100 -5.98 4.95 12.38
CA VAL A 100 -4.90 4.23 13.08
C VAL A 100 -5.13 2.72 13.01
N ASN A 101 -6.36 2.26 13.24
CA ASN A 101 -6.68 0.84 13.17
C ASN A 101 -6.39 0.27 11.77
N THR A 102 -6.89 0.91 10.72
CA THR A 102 -6.74 0.39 9.35
C THR A 102 -5.31 0.55 8.82
N ASN A 103 -4.73 1.75 8.92
CA ASN A 103 -3.41 2.04 8.35
C ASN A 103 -2.25 1.63 9.26
N GLY A 104 -2.47 1.52 10.57
CA GLY A 104 -1.48 1.07 11.54
C GLY A 104 -1.61 -0.43 11.82
N MET A 105 -2.63 -0.83 12.57
CA MET A 105 -2.79 -2.22 13.00
C MET A 105 -3.02 -3.18 11.83
N GLY A 106 -3.97 -2.86 10.94
CA GLY A 106 -4.28 -3.67 9.75
C GLY A 106 -3.06 -3.83 8.83
N PHE A 107 -2.32 -2.74 8.61
CA PHE A 107 -1.07 -2.77 7.84
C PHE A 107 -0.04 -3.69 8.49
N THR A 108 0.24 -3.51 9.79
CA THR A 108 1.23 -4.31 10.52
C THR A 108 0.87 -5.80 10.49
N ARG A 109 -0.41 -6.12 10.68
CA ARG A 109 -0.93 -7.49 10.65
C ARG A 109 -0.67 -8.16 9.30
N MET A 110 -1.01 -7.51 8.19
CA MET A 110 -0.91 -8.09 6.86
C MET A 110 0.54 -8.14 6.34
N ILE A 111 1.31 -7.07 6.53
CA ILE A 111 2.73 -7.03 6.15
C ILE A 111 3.54 -8.02 6.99
N GLY A 112 3.25 -8.11 8.29
CA GLY A 112 3.92 -9.06 9.19
C GLY A 112 3.66 -10.51 8.78
N GLU A 113 2.44 -10.84 8.34
CA GLU A 113 2.13 -12.18 7.85
C GLU A 113 2.84 -12.49 6.53
N ALA A 114 2.82 -11.57 5.58
CA ALA A 114 3.55 -11.74 4.33
C ALA A 114 5.07 -11.87 4.56
N TYR A 115 5.62 -11.11 5.52
CA TYR A 115 7.03 -11.23 5.89
C TYR A 115 7.35 -12.59 6.48
N ARG A 116 6.54 -13.13 7.41
CA ARG A 116 6.72 -14.49 7.97
C ARG A 116 6.70 -15.53 6.87
N TYR A 117 5.71 -15.49 5.96
CA TYR A 117 5.64 -16.39 4.82
C TYR A 117 6.93 -16.38 3.98
N PHE A 118 7.44 -15.21 3.65
CA PHE A 118 8.69 -15.10 2.87
C PHE A 118 9.92 -15.48 3.68
N ALA A 119 9.93 -15.26 5.00
CA ALA A 119 11.02 -15.66 5.88
C ALA A 119 11.13 -17.20 5.99
N GLU A 120 10.01 -17.91 5.99
CA GLU A 120 9.96 -19.38 5.94
C GLU A 120 10.53 -19.92 4.62
N ARG A 121 10.37 -19.19 3.51
CA ARG A 121 10.88 -19.55 2.18
C ARG A 121 12.31 -19.07 1.91
N GLY A 122 12.83 -18.19 2.73
CA GLY A 122 14.14 -17.55 2.54
C GLY A 122 14.16 -16.40 1.52
N GLU A 123 13.10 -16.22 0.72
CA GLU A 123 13.04 -15.20 -0.31
C GLU A 123 11.61 -14.71 -0.60
N GLY A 124 11.50 -13.50 -1.18
CA GLY A 124 10.25 -12.93 -1.63
C GLY A 124 10.32 -11.43 -1.88
N HIS A 125 9.17 -10.84 -2.22
CA HIS A 125 9.07 -9.40 -2.46
C HIS A 125 7.81 -8.83 -1.81
N ILE A 126 7.98 -7.84 -0.96
CA ILE A 126 6.89 -7.05 -0.36
C ILE A 126 6.91 -5.67 -0.99
N ALA A 127 5.81 -5.25 -1.58
CA ALA A 127 5.60 -3.89 -2.06
C ALA A 127 4.37 -3.29 -1.39
N ALA A 128 4.46 -2.05 -0.91
CA ALA A 128 3.35 -1.42 -0.22
C ALA A 128 3.17 0.04 -0.65
N ILE A 129 1.92 0.45 -0.80
CA ILE A 129 1.55 1.85 -0.98
C ILE A 129 1.52 2.54 0.38
N THR A 130 2.49 3.41 0.60
CA THR A 130 2.51 4.33 1.73
C THR A 130 2.00 5.72 1.30
N SER A 131 2.78 6.78 1.43
CA SER A 131 2.45 8.12 0.93
C SER A 131 3.62 9.09 1.10
N ILE A 132 3.64 10.16 0.31
CA ILE A 132 4.44 11.36 0.61
C ILE A 132 4.03 12.00 1.93
N ALA A 133 2.77 11.84 2.35
CA ALA A 133 2.25 12.35 3.62
C ALA A 133 2.99 11.80 4.85
N GLY A 134 3.66 10.65 4.74
CA GLY A 134 4.54 10.13 5.79
C GLY A 134 5.88 10.86 5.94
N THR A 135 6.15 11.90 5.15
CA THR A 135 7.41 12.65 5.23
C THR A 135 7.41 13.68 6.35
N LYS A 136 6.27 14.28 6.65
CA LYS A 136 6.05 15.30 7.70
C LYS A 136 4.64 15.17 8.27
N GLY A 137 4.45 15.60 9.52
CA GLY A 137 3.11 15.73 10.11
C GLY A 137 2.27 16.76 9.36
N LEU A 138 1.07 16.41 8.97
CA LEU A 138 0.14 17.28 8.24
C LEU A 138 -1.03 17.65 9.14
N GLY A 139 -1.18 18.94 9.48
CA GLY A 139 -2.25 19.44 10.34
C GLY A 139 -3.66 19.07 9.87
N PRO A 140 -3.99 19.13 8.57
CA PRO A 140 -5.31 18.70 8.07
C PRO A 140 -5.65 17.21 8.28
N ALA A 141 -4.66 16.33 8.45
CA ALA A 141 -4.86 14.88 8.55
C ALA A 141 -3.81 14.24 9.49
N PRO A 142 -3.90 14.45 10.81
CA PRO A 142 -2.86 14.06 11.76
C PRO A 142 -2.64 12.54 11.79
N SER A 143 -3.68 11.74 12.03
CA SER A 143 -3.58 10.27 12.07
C SER A 143 -3.13 9.70 10.74
N TYR A 144 -3.59 10.25 9.62
CA TYR A 144 -3.18 9.78 8.30
C TYR A 144 -1.66 9.97 8.10
N SER A 145 -1.14 11.19 8.32
CA SER A 145 0.29 11.45 8.15
C SER A 145 1.14 10.65 9.13
N ALA A 146 0.69 10.51 10.39
CA ALA A 146 1.37 9.71 11.39
C ALA A 146 1.42 8.23 11.00
N THR A 147 0.28 7.65 10.56
CA THR A 147 0.25 6.24 10.12
C THR A 147 1.09 6.00 8.88
N LYS A 148 1.14 6.93 7.93
CA LYS A 148 1.99 6.81 6.75
C LYS A 148 3.50 6.92 7.09
N ALA A 149 3.86 7.73 8.08
CA ALA A 149 5.23 7.76 8.62
C ALA A 149 5.58 6.44 9.32
N MET A 150 4.70 5.91 10.15
CA MET A 150 4.83 4.59 10.77
C MET A 150 5.06 3.50 9.72
N GLN A 151 4.25 3.46 8.65
CA GLN A 151 4.40 2.48 7.56
C GLN A 151 5.78 2.56 6.90
N ASN A 152 6.29 3.79 6.62
CA ASN A 152 7.62 3.98 6.04
C ASN A 152 8.73 3.42 6.94
N VAL A 153 8.66 3.71 8.26
CA VAL A 153 9.66 3.23 9.22
C VAL A 153 9.54 1.73 9.44
N TYR A 154 8.33 1.18 9.48
CA TYR A 154 8.10 -0.24 9.63
C TYR A 154 8.69 -1.06 8.47
N LEU A 155 8.46 -0.63 7.21
CA LEU A 155 9.04 -1.27 6.04
C LEU A 155 10.57 -1.21 6.04
N GLN A 156 11.15 -0.07 6.44
CA GLN A 156 12.60 0.08 6.58
C GLN A 156 13.17 -0.89 7.64
N ALA A 157 12.51 -1.03 8.78
CA ALA A 157 12.91 -1.95 9.83
C ALA A 157 12.86 -3.42 9.39
N LEU A 158 11.83 -3.81 8.64
CA LEU A 158 11.73 -5.16 8.09
C LEU A 158 12.82 -5.45 7.05
N GLU A 159 13.20 -4.45 6.23
CA GLU A 159 14.30 -4.59 5.29
C GLU A 159 15.63 -4.80 6.03
N GLN A 160 15.90 -4.02 7.08
CA GLN A 160 17.07 -4.20 7.93
C GLN A 160 17.09 -5.58 8.57
N GLN A 161 15.94 -6.03 9.12
CA GLN A 161 15.82 -7.36 9.73
C GLN A 161 16.06 -8.47 8.72
N ALA A 162 15.52 -8.36 7.50
CA ALA A 162 15.74 -9.35 6.44
C ALA A 162 17.23 -9.47 6.10
N ASN A 163 17.92 -8.34 5.93
CA ASN A 163 19.35 -8.30 5.64
C ASN A 163 20.18 -8.90 6.79
N ALA A 164 19.88 -8.56 8.05
CA ALA A 164 20.57 -9.10 9.23
C ALA A 164 20.40 -10.63 9.36
N ARG A 165 19.29 -11.18 8.88
CA ARG A 165 19.01 -12.62 8.87
C ARG A 165 19.46 -13.35 7.60
N GLY A 166 20.11 -12.66 6.65
CA GLY A 166 20.53 -13.24 5.37
C GLY A 166 19.36 -13.64 4.44
N LEU A 167 18.16 -13.12 4.66
CA LEU A 167 16.98 -13.44 3.85
C LEU A 167 16.98 -12.62 2.56
N LYS A 168 16.60 -13.26 1.44
CA LYS A 168 16.48 -12.58 0.12
C LYS A 168 15.10 -11.92 -0.05
N ILE A 169 14.61 -11.27 1.00
CA ILE A 169 13.33 -10.54 0.95
C ILE A 169 13.59 -9.11 0.46
N ARG A 170 12.93 -8.72 -0.63
CA ARG A 170 12.96 -7.35 -1.15
C ARG A 170 11.77 -6.57 -0.64
N ILE A 171 11.99 -5.29 -0.34
CA ILE A 171 10.93 -4.38 0.08
C ILE A 171 10.89 -3.17 -0.85
N THR A 172 9.70 -2.81 -1.32
CA THR A 172 9.46 -1.63 -2.16
C THR A 172 8.41 -0.74 -1.49
N ASP A 173 8.86 0.39 -0.95
CA ASP A 173 8.01 1.44 -0.37
C ASP A 173 7.59 2.42 -1.46
N ILE A 174 6.31 2.43 -1.81
CA ILE A 174 5.73 3.25 -2.88
C ILE A 174 5.02 4.44 -2.24
N ARG A 175 5.48 5.65 -2.57
CA ARG A 175 5.02 6.91 -1.98
C ARG A 175 4.36 7.80 -3.03
N PRO A 176 3.07 7.60 -3.33
CA PRO A 176 2.34 8.51 -4.21
C PRO A 176 2.04 9.84 -3.51
N GLY A 177 1.85 10.88 -4.35
CA GLY A 177 1.15 12.10 -3.96
C GLY A 177 -0.36 11.94 -4.06
N PHE A 178 -1.07 12.99 -4.46
CA PHE A 178 -2.51 12.94 -4.66
C PHE A 178 -2.88 12.17 -5.92
N VAL A 179 -3.69 11.12 -5.76
CA VAL A 179 -4.16 10.26 -6.85
C VAL A 179 -5.68 10.29 -6.87
N ASP A 180 -6.26 10.47 -8.03
CA ASP A 180 -7.72 10.53 -8.25
C ASP A 180 -8.34 9.15 -8.00
N THR A 181 -8.73 8.93 -6.76
CA THR A 181 -9.33 7.69 -6.27
C THR A 181 -10.45 8.02 -5.29
N ASP A 182 -11.27 7.03 -4.96
CA ASP A 182 -12.34 7.18 -3.96
C ASP A 182 -11.83 7.73 -2.60
N LEU A 183 -10.55 7.57 -2.30
CA LEU A 183 -9.91 8.06 -1.08
C LEU A 183 -9.92 9.59 -0.98
N LEU A 184 -9.84 10.29 -2.12
CA LEU A 184 -9.75 11.75 -2.19
C LEU A 184 -11.04 12.40 -2.71
N LYS A 185 -12.11 11.63 -2.92
CA LYS A 185 -13.43 12.20 -3.28
C LYS A 185 -13.99 13.02 -2.13
N GLY A 186 -14.38 14.26 -2.43
CA GLY A 186 -14.92 15.23 -1.49
C GLY A 186 -14.73 16.66 -1.97
N ASP A 187 -15.05 17.62 -1.12
CA ASP A 187 -15.09 19.05 -1.47
C ASP A 187 -13.70 19.73 -1.55
N PHE A 188 -12.63 18.99 -1.34
CA PHE A 188 -11.28 19.55 -1.34
C PHE A 188 -10.62 19.45 -2.70
N HIS A 189 -10.07 20.59 -3.16
CA HIS A 189 -9.27 20.64 -4.37
C HIS A 189 -7.81 20.30 -4.03
N TYR A 190 -7.31 19.16 -4.56
CA TYR A 190 -5.93 18.73 -4.35
C TYR A 190 -5.05 19.12 -5.52
N PRO A 191 -3.88 19.73 -5.28
CA PRO A 191 -2.98 20.11 -6.37
C PRO A 191 -2.32 18.89 -7.02
N MET A 192 -1.98 19.02 -8.30
CA MET A 192 -1.19 18.03 -9.05
C MET A 192 -1.77 16.61 -9.02
N MET A 193 -3.09 16.46 -9.09
CA MET A 193 -3.78 15.16 -9.11
C MET A 193 -3.22 14.24 -10.21
N LEU A 194 -2.98 12.98 -9.86
CA LEU A 194 -2.47 11.94 -10.77
C LEU A 194 -3.58 10.96 -11.14
N LYS A 195 -3.60 10.52 -12.40
CA LYS A 195 -4.53 9.48 -12.85
C LYS A 195 -4.08 8.10 -12.33
N PRO A 196 -4.99 7.27 -11.76
CA PRO A 196 -4.66 5.96 -11.19
C PRO A 196 -3.90 5.04 -12.14
N GLU A 197 -4.26 5.04 -13.44
CA GLU A 197 -3.63 4.17 -14.44
C GLU A 197 -2.16 4.56 -14.69
N LYS A 198 -1.86 5.88 -14.70
CA LYS A 198 -0.48 6.38 -14.83
C LYS A 198 0.35 6.02 -13.60
N VAL A 199 -0.24 6.11 -12.42
CA VAL A 199 0.38 5.73 -11.15
C VAL A 199 0.64 4.23 -11.11
N ALA A 200 -0.34 3.40 -11.48
CA ALA A 200 -0.21 1.93 -11.50
C ALA A 200 0.94 1.47 -12.41
N ARG A 201 1.10 2.06 -13.60
CA ARG A 201 2.24 1.76 -14.47
C ARG A 201 3.59 2.09 -13.83
N GLN A 202 3.69 3.19 -13.09
CA GLN A 202 4.92 3.53 -12.36
C GLN A 202 5.16 2.58 -11.18
N ILE A 203 4.11 2.16 -10.47
CA ILE A 203 4.17 1.16 -9.40
C ILE A 203 4.73 -0.16 -9.94
N VAL A 204 4.14 -0.71 -11.00
CA VAL A 204 4.59 -1.98 -11.59
C VAL A 204 6.04 -1.90 -12.07
N ARG A 205 6.45 -0.77 -12.68
CA ARG A 205 7.86 -0.54 -13.06
C ARG A 205 8.79 -0.52 -11.85
N ALA A 206 8.40 0.14 -10.76
CA ALA A 206 9.20 0.19 -9.52
C ALA A 206 9.35 -1.18 -8.87
N ILE A 207 8.26 -1.97 -8.82
CA ILE A 207 8.27 -3.34 -8.32
C ILE A 207 9.20 -4.22 -9.17
N LYS A 208 9.08 -4.19 -10.50
CA LYS A 208 9.96 -4.96 -11.40
C LYS A 208 11.43 -4.59 -11.25
N ALA A 209 11.72 -3.30 -11.08
CA ALA A 209 13.06 -2.79 -10.84
C ALA A 209 13.55 -2.99 -9.39
N LYS A 210 12.75 -3.61 -8.52
CA LYS A 210 13.04 -3.86 -7.10
C LYS A 210 13.53 -2.61 -6.36
N ARG A 211 12.91 -1.44 -6.64
CA ARG A 211 13.28 -0.17 -6.01
C ARG A 211 12.95 -0.23 -4.51
N HIS A 212 13.88 0.20 -3.65
CA HIS A 212 13.65 0.28 -2.21
C HIS A 212 12.57 1.32 -1.87
N ILE A 213 12.70 2.51 -2.42
CA ILE A 213 11.73 3.60 -2.28
C ILE A 213 11.40 4.15 -3.66
N LYS A 214 10.12 4.39 -3.93
CA LYS A 214 9.67 5.09 -5.12
C LYS A 214 8.63 6.15 -4.77
N VAL A 215 9.02 7.43 -4.81
CA VAL A 215 8.06 8.53 -4.87
C VAL A 215 7.49 8.58 -6.30
N ILE A 216 6.16 8.55 -6.40
CA ILE A 216 5.49 8.59 -7.70
C ILE A 216 5.37 10.03 -8.18
N ASP A 217 5.82 10.27 -9.41
CA ASP A 217 5.96 11.57 -10.05
C ASP A 217 7.15 12.41 -9.51
N TRP A 218 7.93 12.98 -10.44
CA TRP A 218 9.14 13.74 -10.10
C TRP A 218 8.85 15.02 -9.30
N ARG A 219 7.69 15.65 -9.56
CA ARG A 219 7.25 16.87 -8.84
C ARG A 219 7.13 16.62 -7.34
N TYR A 220 6.51 15.48 -6.98
CA TYR A 220 6.42 15.06 -5.58
C TYR A 220 7.78 14.63 -5.01
N SER A 221 8.69 14.10 -5.83
CA SER A 221 10.06 13.80 -5.38
C SER A 221 10.80 15.05 -4.98
N VAL A 222 10.70 16.12 -5.78
CA VAL A 222 11.29 17.44 -5.45
C VAL A 222 10.63 18.03 -4.20
N LEU A 223 9.28 18.04 -4.18
CA LEU A 223 8.52 18.57 -3.05
C LEU A 223 8.91 17.92 -1.72
N THR A 224 8.95 16.57 -1.69
CA THR A 224 9.31 15.85 -0.46
C THR A 224 10.77 16.00 -0.07
N ALA A 225 11.67 16.15 -1.03
CA ALA A 225 13.08 16.45 -0.77
C ALA A 225 13.25 17.82 -0.07
N LEU A 226 12.46 18.82 -0.48
CA LEU A 226 12.41 20.12 0.18
C LEU A 226 11.75 20.03 1.55
N TRP A 227 10.59 19.39 1.67
CA TRP A 227 9.88 19.22 2.95
C TRP A 227 10.75 18.61 4.04
N ARG A 228 11.53 17.59 3.71
CA ARG A 228 12.44 16.93 4.68
C ARG A 228 13.43 17.89 5.30
N ARG A 229 13.90 18.90 4.53
CA ARG A 229 14.91 19.85 4.96
C ARG A 229 14.34 21.02 5.76
N LEU A 230 13.02 21.28 5.69
CA LEU A 230 12.39 22.35 6.45
C LEU A 230 12.51 22.09 7.95
N PRO A 231 13.14 23.00 8.73
CA PRO A 231 13.20 22.86 10.18
C PRO A 231 11.83 22.91 10.82
N ARG A 232 11.67 22.21 11.96
CA ARG A 232 10.40 22.15 12.69
C ARG A 232 9.82 23.53 13.05
N PRO A 233 10.62 24.54 13.46
CA PRO A 233 10.09 25.88 13.73
C PRO A 233 9.40 26.54 12.54
N LEU A 234 9.89 26.32 11.31
CA LEU A 234 9.24 26.83 10.11
C LEU A 234 8.01 25.97 9.73
N TRP A 235 8.15 24.64 9.77
CA TRP A 235 7.06 23.73 9.39
C TRP A 235 5.79 23.96 10.19
N ARG A 236 5.89 24.16 11.51
CA ARG A 236 4.73 24.34 12.41
C ARG A 236 3.86 25.57 12.11
N HIS A 237 4.38 26.54 11.37
CA HIS A 237 3.67 27.77 11.00
C HIS A 237 3.11 27.75 9.57
N LEU A 238 3.40 26.69 8.78
CA LEU A 238 2.84 26.57 7.44
C LEU A 238 1.34 26.24 7.51
N LYS A 239 0.56 27.04 6.78
CA LYS A 239 -0.87 26.77 6.56
C LYS A 239 -1.01 25.84 5.36
N LEU A 240 -1.37 24.59 5.63
CA LEU A 240 -1.55 23.51 4.63
C LEU A 240 -3.04 23.22 4.40
#